data_40ebfcab5a5853269b7e4746e61f21da
#
_entry.id   40ebfcab5a5853269b7e4746e61f21da
#
_cell.length_a   1.000
_cell.length_b   1.000
_cell.length_c   1.000
_cell.angle_alpha   90.00
_cell.angle_beta   90.00
_cell.angle_gamma   90.00
#
_symmetry.space_group_name_H-M   'P 1'
#
loop_
_entity.id
_entity.type
_entity.pdbx_description
1 polymer ?
#
loop_
_entity_poly.entity_id
_entity_poly.type
_entity_poly.pdbx_seq_one_letter_code
_entity_poly.pdbx_strand_id
1 'polypeptide(L)'
;GQIPEQIIKCAGIERTYGHQLFNGTRKPSRDKVIQLAFGFHLDLDETQNLLRVAQKNPLYPKIKRDAAIIHCISHNKDIMETQSVLQALGLTLLGEG
;
A
#
# COMPACT_ATOMS: atom_id res chain seq x y z
N GLY A 1 11.89 14.23 9.59
CA GLY A 1 11.10 13.06 9.20
C GLY A 1 9.69 13.46 8.83
N GLN A 2 8.99 12.56 8.18
CA GLN A 2 7.61 12.80 7.80
C GLN A 2 6.69 12.65 9.00
N ILE A 3 5.63 13.47 9.02
CA ILE A 3 4.63 13.40 10.08
C ILE A 3 3.74 12.18 9.80
N PRO A 4 3.52 11.28 10.79
CA PRO A 4 2.71 10.08 10.56
C PRO A 4 1.31 10.36 10.00
N GLU A 5 0.67 11.47 10.38
CA GLU A 5 -0.66 11.80 9.88
C GLU A 5 -0.68 12.02 8.36
N GLN A 6 0.35 12.65 7.81
CA GLN A 6 0.44 12.84 6.36
C GLN A 6 0.63 11.52 5.64
N ILE A 7 1.46 10.64 6.19
CA ILE A 7 1.71 9.32 5.62
C ILE A 7 0.41 8.50 5.66
N ILE A 8 -0.29 8.51 6.77
CA ILE A 8 -1.55 7.78 6.95
C ILE A 8 -2.58 8.26 5.93
N LYS A 9 -2.70 9.58 5.75
CA LYS A 9 -3.63 10.16 4.77
C LYS A 9 -3.26 9.74 3.35
N CYS A 10 -2.00 9.85 2.98
CA CYS A 10 -1.54 9.48 1.64
C CYS A 10 -1.63 7.97 1.39
N ALA A 11 -1.62 7.19 2.46
CA ALA A 11 -1.79 5.73 2.37
C ALA A 11 -3.26 5.31 2.23
N GLY A 12 -4.20 6.24 2.42
CA GLY A 12 -5.63 5.92 2.39
C GLY A 12 -6.07 5.05 3.55
N ILE A 13 -5.40 5.17 4.69
CA ILE A 13 -5.68 4.38 5.89
C ILE A 13 -6.46 5.26 6.88
N GLU A 14 -7.44 4.66 7.58
CA GLU A 14 -8.19 5.36 8.59
C GLU A 14 -7.24 5.83 9.71
N ARG A 15 -7.49 7.03 10.24
CA ARG A 15 -6.56 7.72 11.13
C ARG A 15 -6.21 6.91 12.38
N THR A 16 -7.23 6.40 13.08
CA THR A 16 -7.01 5.64 14.31
C THR A 16 -6.21 4.37 14.05
N TYR A 17 -6.58 3.64 13.01
CA TYR A 17 -5.86 2.43 12.61
C TYR A 17 -4.41 2.75 12.23
N GLY A 18 -4.21 3.85 11.49
CA GLY A 18 -2.88 4.28 11.09
C GLY A 18 -1.98 4.58 12.28
N HIS A 19 -2.49 5.31 13.27
CA HIS A 19 -1.73 5.60 14.49
C HIS A 19 -1.40 4.32 15.25
N GLN A 20 -2.30 3.35 15.28
CA GLN A 20 -2.04 2.06 15.91
C GLN A 20 -0.92 1.29 15.21
N LEU A 21 -0.82 1.40 13.88
CA LEU A 21 0.29 0.82 13.14
C LEU A 21 1.63 1.47 13.53
N PHE A 22 1.65 2.79 13.61
CA PHE A 22 2.88 3.51 13.93
C PHE A 22 3.34 3.31 15.37
N ASN A 23 2.42 3.13 16.32
CA ASN A 23 2.80 2.93 17.71
C ASN A 23 2.96 1.45 18.10
N GLY A 24 2.83 0.54 17.12
CA GLY A 24 3.05 -0.88 17.36
C GLY A 24 1.89 -1.64 17.98
N THR A 25 0.74 -0.98 18.16
CA THR A 25 -0.44 -1.65 18.73
C THR A 25 -1.04 -2.65 17.77
N ARG A 26 -0.94 -2.39 16.46
CA ARG A 26 -1.42 -3.29 15.42
C ARG A 26 -0.30 -3.64 14.45
N LYS A 27 -0.31 -4.90 14.00
CA LYS A 27 0.57 -5.33 12.92
C LYS A 27 -0.15 -5.15 11.59
N PRO A 28 0.52 -4.61 10.57
CA PRO A 28 -0.14 -4.39 9.28
C PRO A 28 -0.36 -5.71 8.54
N SER A 29 -1.50 -5.80 7.83
CA SER A 29 -1.70 -6.83 6.82
C SER A 29 -0.87 -6.49 5.59
N ARG A 30 -0.80 -7.43 4.63
CA ARG A 30 -0.10 -7.18 3.37
C ARG A 30 -0.64 -5.93 2.67
N ASP A 31 -1.97 -5.81 2.59
CA ASP A 31 -2.60 -4.64 1.97
C ASP A 31 -2.21 -3.35 2.68
N LYS A 32 -2.16 -3.37 4.01
CA LYS A 32 -1.76 -2.17 4.78
C LYS A 32 -0.31 -1.81 4.52
N VAL A 33 0.57 -2.79 4.37
CA VAL A 33 1.97 -2.52 4.01
C VAL A 33 2.04 -1.86 2.63
N ILE A 34 1.27 -2.34 1.66
CA ILE A 34 1.22 -1.74 0.33
C ILE A 34 0.69 -0.31 0.41
N GLN A 35 -0.38 -0.08 1.18
CA GLN A 35 -0.92 1.26 1.38
C GLN A 35 0.12 2.20 2.01
N LEU A 36 0.88 1.72 2.99
CA LEU A 36 1.95 2.50 3.59
C LEU A 36 3.03 2.85 2.57
N ALA A 37 3.34 1.92 1.64
CA ALA A 37 4.29 2.21 0.57
C ALA A 37 3.82 3.39 -0.28
N PHE A 38 2.53 3.47 -0.58
CA PHE A 38 1.97 4.65 -1.25
C PHE A 38 2.09 5.90 -0.38
N GLY A 39 1.83 5.76 0.92
CA GLY A 39 1.93 6.88 1.85
C GLY A 39 3.35 7.45 1.94
N PHE A 40 4.36 6.59 1.87
CA PHE A 40 5.76 7.01 1.86
C PHE A 40 6.28 7.37 0.47
N HIS A 41 5.46 7.22 -0.57
CA HIS A 41 5.85 7.46 -1.97
C HIS A 41 7.03 6.61 -2.41
N LEU A 42 7.03 5.34 -2.01
CA LEU A 42 8.10 4.40 -2.36
C LEU A 42 7.99 3.97 -3.83
N ASP A 43 9.15 3.71 -4.45
CA ASP A 43 9.16 3.10 -5.78
C ASP A 43 8.92 1.59 -5.66
N LEU A 44 8.95 0.88 -6.79
CA LEU A 44 8.66 -0.55 -6.79
C LEU A 44 9.69 -1.34 -5.97
N ASP A 45 10.98 -1.06 -6.15
CA ASP A 45 12.02 -1.79 -5.43
C ASP A 45 11.91 -1.58 -3.93
N GLU A 46 11.65 -0.34 -3.52
CA GLU A 46 11.45 0.00 -2.11
C GLU A 46 10.21 -0.67 -1.54
N THR A 47 9.14 -0.71 -2.33
CA THR A 47 7.89 -1.37 -1.92
C THR A 47 8.10 -2.87 -1.71
N GLN A 48 8.80 -3.52 -2.66
CA GLN A 48 9.11 -4.94 -2.53
C GLN A 48 9.98 -5.21 -1.29
N ASN A 49 10.94 -4.33 -1.03
CA ASN A 49 11.78 -4.46 0.15
C ASN A 49 10.97 -4.29 1.43
N LEU A 50 10.06 -3.32 1.47
CA LEU A 50 9.20 -3.12 2.63
C LEU A 50 8.34 -4.34 2.90
N LEU A 51 7.77 -4.94 1.86
CA LEU A 51 6.97 -6.17 2.00
C LEU A 51 7.81 -7.30 2.58
N ARG A 52 9.05 -7.45 2.10
CA ARG A 52 9.95 -8.48 2.59
C ARG A 52 10.31 -8.27 4.06
N VAL A 53 10.64 -7.04 4.44
CA VAL A 53 10.97 -6.70 5.83
C VAL A 53 9.76 -6.95 6.74
N ALA A 54 8.57 -6.67 6.26
CA ALA A 54 7.33 -6.93 7.01
C ALA A 54 6.92 -8.40 7.00
N GLN A 55 7.73 -9.26 6.36
CA GLN A 55 7.47 -10.70 6.25
C GLN A 55 6.17 -10.99 5.50
N LYS A 56 5.88 -10.18 4.50
CA LYS A 56 4.73 -10.37 3.59
C LYS A 56 5.23 -10.76 2.21
N ASN A 57 4.38 -11.43 1.43
CA ASN A 57 4.75 -11.81 0.08
C ASN A 57 4.95 -10.57 -0.79
N PRO A 58 6.03 -10.50 -1.56
CA PRO A 58 6.22 -9.39 -2.48
C PRO A 58 5.15 -9.37 -3.57
N LEU A 59 5.05 -8.27 -4.28
CA LEU A 59 4.16 -8.16 -5.44
C LEU A 59 4.68 -9.08 -6.54
N TYR A 60 3.77 -9.88 -7.11
CA TYR A 60 4.13 -10.88 -8.11
C TYR A 60 3.45 -10.54 -9.44
N PRO A 61 4.24 -10.29 -10.52
CA PRO A 61 3.68 -9.78 -11.78
C PRO A 61 2.69 -10.71 -12.46
N LYS A 62 2.68 -11.99 -12.13
CA LYS A 62 1.76 -12.96 -12.72
C LYS A 62 0.40 -13.01 -12.02
N ILE A 63 0.28 -12.35 -10.88
CA ILE A 63 -1.01 -12.20 -10.20
C ILE A 63 -1.64 -10.91 -10.72
N LYS A 64 -2.85 -10.97 -11.27
CA LYS A 64 -3.49 -9.84 -11.93
C LYS A 64 -3.56 -8.60 -11.05
N ARG A 65 -3.98 -8.76 -9.80
CA ARG A 65 -4.09 -7.65 -8.85
C ARG A 65 -2.72 -7.05 -8.55
N ASP A 66 -1.74 -7.90 -8.30
CA ASP A 66 -0.38 -7.45 -8.04
C ASP A 66 0.21 -6.73 -9.25
N ALA A 67 -0.04 -7.25 -10.45
CA ALA A 67 0.43 -6.61 -11.69
C ALA A 67 -0.17 -5.21 -11.83
N ALA A 68 -1.44 -5.03 -11.49
CA ALA A 68 -2.10 -3.72 -11.54
C ALA A 68 -1.45 -2.76 -10.54
N ILE A 69 -1.15 -3.24 -9.33
CA ILE A 69 -0.50 -2.42 -8.29
C ILE A 69 0.91 -2.04 -8.73
N ILE A 70 1.67 -2.99 -9.29
CA ILE A 70 3.01 -2.72 -9.84
C ILE A 70 2.94 -1.62 -10.90
N HIS A 71 1.99 -1.72 -11.81
CA HIS A 71 1.80 -0.72 -12.85
C HIS A 71 1.56 0.67 -12.24
N CYS A 72 0.69 0.76 -11.23
CA CYS A 72 0.37 2.02 -10.59
C CYS A 72 1.59 2.61 -9.88
N ILE A 73 2.36 1.80 -9.16
CA ILE A 73 3.58 2.26 -8.50
C ILE A 73 4.58 2.76 -9.54
N SER A 74 4.76 2.02 -10.64
CA SER A 74 5.73 2.35 -11.67
C SER A 74 5.37 3.63 -12.43
N HIS A 75 4.09 4.01 -12.42
CA HIS A 75 3.60 5.22 -13.08
C HIS A 75 3.30 6.35 -12.10
N ASN A 76 3.81 6.24 -10.88
CA ASN A 76 3.68 7.26 -9.83
C ASN A 76 2.21 7.61 -9.52
N LYS A 77 1.32 6.63 -9.59
CA LYS A 77 -0.08 6.81 -9.20
C LYS A 77 -0.18 6.89 -7.68
N ASP A 78 -1.12 7.72 -7.20
CA ASP A 78 -1.39 7.76 -5.77
C ASP A 78 -2.36 6.64 -5.37
N ILE A 79 -2.69 6.57 -4.07
CA ILE A 79 -3.55 5.52 -3.55
C ILE A 79 -4.97 5.60 -4.14
N MET A 80 -5.51 6.80 -4.32
CA MET A 80 -6.85 6.95 -4.88
C MET A 80 -6.91 6.51 -6.33
N GLU A 81 -5.90 6.88 -7.11
CA GLU A 81 -5.80 6.45 -8.51
C GLU A 81 -5.66 4.94 -8.60
N THR A 82 -4.85 4.35 -7.71
CA THR A 82 -4.65 2.90 -7.67
C THR A 82 -5.96 2.17 -7.32
N GLN A 83 -6.69 2.67 -6.34
CA GLN A 83 -7.99 2.08 -5.98
C GLN A 83 -8.96 2.17 -7.16
N SER A 84 -8.96 3.28 -7.88
CA SER A 84 -9.81 3.43 -9.07
C SER A 84 -9.45 2.42 -10.16
N VAL A 85 -8.16 2.18 -10.38
CA VAL A 85 -7.71 1.17 -11.34
C VAL A 85 -8.18 -0.22 -10.92
N LEU A 86 -8.00 -0.57 -9.65
CA LEU A 86 -8.43 -1.86 -9.13
C LEU A 86 -9.94 -2.04 -9.31
N GLN A 87 -10.71 -1.01 -8.98
CA GLN A 87 -12.17 -1.06 -9.14
C GLN A 87 -12.56 -1.24 -10.60
N ALA A 88 -11.94 -0.49 -11.50
CA ALA A 88 -12.24 -0.57 -12.93
C ALA A 88 -11.93 -1.96 -13.51
N LEU A 89 -10.93 -2.64 -12.95
CA LEU A 89 -10.56 -3.99 -13.37
C LEU A 89 -11.36 -5.09 -12.66
N GLY A 90 -12.27 -4.72 -11.75
CA GLY A 90 -13.04 -5.69 -10.99
C GLY A 90 -12.23 -6.43 -9.94
N LEU A 91 -11.14 -5.83 -9.48
CA LEU A 91 -10.25 -6.44 -8.49
C LEU A 91 -10.56 -5.87 -7.10
N THR A 92 -10.24 -6.66 -6.07
CA THR A 92 -10.42 -6.23 -4.67
C THR A 92 -9.59 -5.00 -4.38
N LEU A 93 -10.21 -4.00 -3.77
CA LEU A 93 -9.49 -2.78 -3.38
C LEU A 93 -8.51 -3.08 -2.24
N LEU A 94 -7.49 -2.24 -2.14
CA LEU A 94 -6.53 -2.34 -1.04
C LEU A 94 -7.24 -2.05 0.29
N GLY A 95 -7.02 -2.91 1.26
CA GLY A 95 -7.58 -2.74 2.60
C GLY A 95 -8.95 -3.35 2.81
N GLU A 96 -9.58 -3.88 1.77
CA GLU A 96 -10.91 -4.49 1.86
C GLU A 96 -10.89 -6.01 1.79
N GLY A 97 -9.71 -6.58 1.57
CA GLY A 97 -9.56 -8.03 1.42
C GLY A 97 -9.34 -8.78 2.72
#